data_5953d32bcf603e45303533af0f88a9a3
#
_entry.id   5953d32bcf603e45303533af0f88a9a3
#
_cell.length_a   1.000
_cell.length_b   1.000
_cell.length_c   1.000
_cell.angle_alpha   90.00
_cell.angle_beta   90.00
_cell.angle_gamma   90.00
#
_symmetry.space_group_name_H-M   'P 1'
#
loop_
_entity.id
_entity.type
_entity.pdbx_description
1 polymer ?
#
loop_
_entity_poly.entity_id
_entity_poly.type
_entity_poly.pdbx_seq_one_letter_code
_entity_poly.pdbx_strand_id
1 'polypeptide(L)'
;VYDPACGAGALLVAFANACRTQKPSINFQTSVLFAAQDVDRLAACMCYIQLSLLGCPGYIVVDNSLTQPLSGVSPLLQKQGSNVWFTPAFFFPRWQERRAIEQLRLEMGRVDIPPADGGLEVI
;
A
#
# COMPACT_ATOMS: atom_id res chain seq x y z
N VAL A 1 -4.96 0.41 2.62
CA VAL A 1 -5.93 -0.32 1.79
C VAL A 1 -5.19 -1.36 0.95
N TYR A 2 -5.76 -2.53 0.83
CA TYR A 2 -5.16 -3.65 0.11
C TYR A 2 -6.17 -4.29 -0.83
N ASP A 3 -5.76 -4.47 -2.09
CA ASP A 3 -6.53 -5.22 -3.09
C ASP A 3 -5.72 -6.42 -3.58
N PRO A 4 -6.08 -7.66 -3.20
CA PRO A 4 -5.34 -8.86 -3.55
C PRO A 4 -5.52 -9.32 -5.00
N ALA A 5 -6.43 -8.72 -5.74
CA ALA A 5 -6.70 -8.99 -7.15
C ALA A 5 -7.02 -7.67 -7.86
N CYS A 6 -6.04 -6.79 -7.92
CA CYS A 6 -6.25 -5.39 -8.26
C CYS A 6 -6.66 -5.15 -9.71
N GLY A 7 -6.34 -6.06 -10.63
CA GLY A 7 -6.52 -5.79 -12.05
C GLY A 7 -5.82 -4.50 -12.44
N ALA A 8 -6.49 -3.64 -13.21
CA ALA A 8 -5.97 -2.33 -13.59
C ALA A 8 -6.10 -1.26 -12.49
N GLY A 9 -6.62 -1.60 -11.31
CA GLY A 9 -6.70 -0.70 -10.17
C GLY A 9 -8.02 0.05 -9.99
N ALA A 10 -9.09 -0.39 -10.65
CA ALA A 10 -10.37 0.33 -10.63
C ALA A 10 -10.93 0.54 -9.21
N LEU A 11 -10.88 -0.46 -8.35
CA LEU A 11 -11.38 -0.36 -6.97
C LEU A 11 -10.51 0.57 -6.12
N LEU A 12 -9.19 0.54 -6.31
CA LEU A 12 -8.28 1.42 -5.59
C LEU A 12 -8.46 2.88 -6.03
N VAL A 13 -8.65 3.12 -7.31
CA VAL A 13 -8.98 4.44 -7.85
C VAL A 13 -10.32 4.93 -7.30
N ALA A 14 -11.34 4.07 -7.27
CA ALA A 14 -12.64 4.39 -6.68
C ALA A 14 -12.51 4.72 -5.19
N PHE A 15 -11.69 3.99 -4.45
CA PHE A 15 -11.42 4.26 -3.05
C PHE A 15 -10.77 5.65 -2.85
N ALA A 16 -9.77 5.99 -3.66
CA ALA A 16 -9.12 7.30 -3.60
C ALA A 16 -10.13 8.43 -3.91
N ASN A 17 -10.97 8.24 -4.92
CA ASN A 17 -12.02 9.20 -5.26
C ASN A 17 -13.06 9.34 -4.13
N ALA A 18 -13.45 8.25 -3.51
CA ALA A 18 -14.36 8.26 -2.37
C ALA A 18 -13.79 9.04 -1.18
N CYS A 19 -12.50 8.85 -0.88
CA CYS A 19 -11.82 9.63 0.15
C CYS A 19 -11.87 11.12 -0.16
N ARG A 20 -11.58 11.49 -1.40
CA ARG A 20 -11.56 12.89 -1.83
C ARG A 20 -12.93 13.57 -1.77
N THR A 21 -13.98 12.86 -2.14
CA THR A 21 -15.33 13.44 -2.27
C THR A 21 -16.14 13.35 -0.98
N GLN A 22 -16.02 12.26 -0.24
CA GLN A 22 -16.85 11.99 0.95
C GLN A 22 -16.17 12.34 2.27
N LYS A 23 -14.85 12.31 2.30
CA LYS A 23 -14.05 12.66 3.48
C LYS A 23 -12.88 13.57 3.09
N PRO A 24 -13.16 14.82 2.68
CA PRO A 24 -12.10 15.73 2.22
C PRO A 24 -11.10 16.10 3.31
N SER A 25 -11.41 15.85 4.58
CA SER A 25 -10.46 15.99 5.68
C SER A 25 -9.35 14.93 5.66
N ILE A 26 -9.55 13.83 4.96
CA ILE A 26 -8.55 12.78 4.79
C ILE A 26 -7.86 12.96 3.44
N ASN A 27 -6.60 13.34 3.46
CA ASN A 27 -5.79 13.36 2.25
C ASN A 27 -5.22 11.96 2.03
N PHE A 28 -5.75 11.22 1.05
CA PHE A 28 -5.30 9.86 0.76
C PHE A 28 -3.82 9.80 0.39
N GLN A 29 -3.27 10.86 -0.20
CA GLN A 29 -1.87 10.92 -0.60
C GLN A 29 -0.91 10.93 0.60
N THR A 30 -1.38 11.37 1.76
CA THR A 30 -0.56 11.47 2.97
C THR A 30 -1.01 10.54 4.09
N SER A 31 -2.19 9.95 3.99
CA SER A 31 -2.82 9.19 5.08
C SER A 31 -3.12 7.74 4.75
N VAL A 32 -3.13 7.35 3.48
CA VAL A 32 -3.50 6.00 3.06
C VAL A 32 -2.35 5.35 2.29
N LEU A 33 -1.94 4.19 2.73
CA LEU A 33 -1.01 3.33 1.99
C LEU A 33 -1.82 2.42 1.07
N PHE A 34 -1.45 2.39 -0.20
CA PHE A 34 -2.07 1.55 -1.22
C PHE A 34 -1.20 0.32 -1.46
N ALA A 35 -1.73 -0.85 -1.17
CA ALA A 35 -1.09 -2.12 -1.46
C ALA A 35 -1.96 -2.90 -2.45
N ALA A 36 -1.36 -3.35 -3.52
CA ALA A 36 -2.07 -4.07 -4.58
C ALA A 36 -1.30 -5.32 -4.98
N GLN A 37 -2.03 -6.32 -5.42
CA GLN A 37 -1.44 -7.56 -5.91
C GLN A 37 -2.29 -8.09 -7.07
N ASP A 38 -1.64 -8.58 -8.10
CA ASP A 38 -2.29 -9.30 -9.20
C ASP A 38 -1.30 -10.29 -9.80
N VAL A 39 -1.84 -11.40 -10.31
CA VAL A 39 -1.05 -12.41 -11.01
C VAL A 39 -0.71 -11.98 -12.43
N ASP A 40 -1.55 -11.15 -13.03
CA ASP A 40 -1.35 -10.63 -14.38
C ASP A 40 -0.44 -9.40 -14.35
N ARG A 41 0.75 -9.56 -14.93
CA ARG A 41 1.75 -8.50 -14.98
C ARG A 41 1.27 -7.26 -15.73
N LEU A 42 0.54 -7.44 -16.84
CA LEU A 42 0.03 -6.30 -17.61
C LEU A 42 -1.00 -5.50 -16.82
N ALA A 43 -1.94 -6.18 -16.19
CA ALA A 43 -2.91 -5.53 -15.32
C ALA A 43 -2.23 -4.79 -14.17
N ALA A 44 -1.25 -5.41 -13.53
CA ALA A 44 -0.46 -4.79 -12.47
C ALA A 44 0.28 -3.53 -12.95
N CYS A 45 0.83 -3.55 -14.17
CA CYS A 45 1.43 -2.35 -14.77
C CYS A 45 0.41 -1.22 -14.92
N MET A 46 -0.79 -1.53 -15.38
CA MET A 46 -1.85 -0.53 -15.52
C MET A 46 -2.27 0.05 -14.17
N CYS A 47 -2.39 -0.80 -13.17
CA CYS A 47 -2.65 -0.37 -11.79
C CYS A 47 -1.55 0.56 -11.28
N TYR A 48 -0.30 0.18 -11.47
CA TYR A 48 0.86 0.98 -11.08
C TYR A 48 0.83 2.38 -11.71
N ILE A 49 0.55 2.46 -13.01
CA ILE A 49 0.46 3.73 -13.72
C ILE A 49 -0.65 4.61 -13.13
N GLN A 50 -1.83 4.06 -12.92
CA GLN A 50 -2.96 4.80 -12.38
C GLN A 50 -2.68 5.33 -10.98
N LEU A 51 -2.18 4.48 -10.07
CA LEU A 51 -1.86 4.90 -8.71
C LEU A 51 -0.73 5.93 -8.68
N SER A 52 0.27 5.78 -9.55
CA SER A 52 1.38 6.74 -9.65
C SER A 52 0.90 8.12 -10.11
N LEU A 53 0.04 8.19 -11.11
CA LEU A 53 -0.52 9.44 -11.63
C LEU A 53 -1.43 10.14 -10.62
N LEU A 54 -2.14 9.39 -9.79
CA LEU A 54 -2.97 9.94 -8.73
C LEU A 54 -2.18 10.39 -7.49
N GLY A 55 -0.89 10.10 -7.44
CA GLY A 55 -0.06 10.40 -6.28
C GLY A 55 -0.35 9.50 -5.08
N CYS A 56 -0.83 8.28 -5.33
CA CYS A 56 -1.09 7.30 -4.28
C CYS A 56 0.23 6.69 -3.80
N PRO A 57 0.58 6.81 -2.52
CA PRO A 57 1.77 6.14 -1.99
C PRO A 57 1.49 4.66 -1.79
N GLY A 58 2.36 3.82 -2.31
CA GLY A 58 2.16 2.38 -2.16
C GLY A 58 3.00 1.55 -3.10
N TYR A 59 2.53 0.33 -3.31
CA TYR A 59 3.24 -0.64 -4.15
C TYR A 59 2.28 -1.64 -4.77
N ILE A 60 2.75 -2.24 -5.86
CA ILE A 60 2.05 -3.30 -6.56
C ILE A 60 2.96 -4.53 -6.60
N VAL A 61 2.42 -5.68 -6.24
CA VAL A 61 3.11 -6.97 -6.24
C VAL A 61 2.53 -7.84 -7.34
N VAL A 62 3.40 -8.35 -8.22
CA VAL A 62 3.01 -9.30 -9.26
C VAL A 62 3.23 -10.70 -8.72
N ASP A 63 2.18 -11.28 -8.16
CA ASP A 63 2.24 -12.63 -7.61
C ASP A 63 0.83 -13.15 -7.35
N ASN A 64 0.73 -14.46 -7.10
CA ASN A 64 -0.53 -15.11 -6.78
C ASN A 64 -0.88 -14.89 -5.31
N SER A 65 -1.96 -14.15 -5.05
CA SER A 65 -2.40 -13.84 -3.69
C SER A 65 -2.89 -15.05 -2.89
N LEU A 66 -3.24 -16.12 -3.55
CA LEU A 66 -3.66 -17.37 -2.88
C LEU A 66 -2.46 -18.18 -2.38
N THR A 67 -1.36 -18.20 -3.14
CA THR A 67 -0.15 -18.95 -2.80
C THR A 67 0.94 -18.10 -2.17
N GLN A 68 0.97 -16.81 -2.52
CA GLN A 68 1.94 -15.83 -2.02
C GLN A 68 1.21 -14.58 -1.54
N PRO A 69 0.39 -14.69 -0.48
CA PRO A 69 -0.31 -13.51 0.04
C PRO A 69 0.69 -12.48 0.57
N LEU A 70 0.29 -11.20 0.54
CA LEU A 70 1.06 -10.17 1.20
C LEU A 70 0.99 -10.40 2.70
N SER A 71 1.98 -11.10 3.19
CA SER A 71 2.14 -11.35 4.62
C SER A 71 3.46 -10.72 5.05
N GLY A 72 3.47 -10.19 6.22
CA GLY A 72 4.67 -9.57 6.75
C GLY A 72 4.38 -8.86 8.04
N VAL A 73 5.43 -8.33 8.63
CA VAL A 73 5.35 -7.69 9.94
C VAL A 73 4.62 -6.36 9.83
N SER A 74 4.81 -5.64 8.73
CA SER A 74 4.12 -4.38 8.48
C SER A 74 4.00 -4.09 7.00
N PRO A 75 2.83 -3.61 6.53
CA PRO A 75 2.64 -3.19 5.13
C PRO A 75 3.59 -2.07 4.70
N LEU A 76 3.95 -1.17 5.63
CA LEU A 76 4.88 -0.07 5.37
C LEU A 76 6.30 -0.54 5.06
N LEU A 77 6.69 -1.71 5.52
CA LEU A 77 8.04 -2.24 5.43
C LEU A 77 8.18 -3.32 4.36
N GLN A 78 7.37 -3.25 3.31
CA GLN A 78 7.45 -4.16 2.18
C GLN A 78 8.86 -4.14 1.60
N LYS A 79 9.45 -5.32 1.46
CA LYS A 79 10.81 -5.47 0.92
C LYS A 79 10.81 -5.31 -0.59
N GLN A 80 11.89 -4.74 -1.10
CA GLN A 80 12.12 -4.71 -2.54
C GLN A 80 12.30 -6.12 -3.10
N GLY A 81 11.82 -6.33 -4.31
CA GLY A 81 11.98 -7.56 -5.06
C GLY A 81 11.69 -7.28 -6.54
N SER A 82 12.04 -8.22 -7.40
CA SER A 82 11.82 -8.07 -8.85
C SER A 82 10.34 -8.01 -9.24
N ASN A 83 9.46 -8.45 -8.35
CA ASN A 83 8.01 -8.47 -8.56
C ASN A 83 7.27 -7.37 -7.77
N VAL A 84 7.98 -6.45 -7.15
CA VAL A 84 7.39 -5.37 -6.35
C VAL A 84 7.77 -4.02 -6.95
N TRP A 85 6.77 -3.19 -7.24
CA TRP A 85 6.95 -1.86 -7.79
C TRP A 85 6.37 -0.82 -6.84
N PHE A 86 7.22 0.08 -6.37
CA PHE A 86 6.81 1.15 -5.48
C PHE A 86 6.45 2.39 -6.28
N THR A 87 5.31 3.02 -5.95
CA THR A 87 4.92 4.29 -6.59
C THR A 87 5.86 5.43 -6.16
N PRO A 88 6.00 6.50 -6.97
CA PRO A 88 6.86 7.62 -6.59
C PRO A 88 6.49 8.25 -5.26
N ALA A 89 5.20 8.38 -4.97
CA ALA A 89 4.74 8.98 -3.72
C ALA A 89 5.14 8.17 -2.47
N PHE A 90 5.40 6.87 -2.62
CA PHE A 90 5.89 6.02 -1.53
C PHE A 90 7.22 6.52 -0.95
N PHE A 91 8.05 7.16 -1.78
CA PHE A 91 9.36 7.66 -1.40
C PHE A 91 9.36 9.11 -0.90
N PHE A 92 8.20 9.76 -0.84
CA PHE A 92 8.12 11.12 -0.32
C PHE A 92 8.51 11.18 1.17
N PRO A 93 9.11 12.29 1.65
CA PRO A 93 9.68 12.38 2.99
C PRO A 93 8.73 11.97 4.11
N ARG A 94 7.45 12.33 4.00
CA ARG A 94 6.44 11.99 4.99
C ARG A 94 6.27 10.47 5.16
N TRP A 95 6.32 9.73 4.06
CA TRP A 95 6.24 8.27 4.08
C TRP A 95 7.53 7.62 4.54
N GLN A 96 8.69 8.23 4.23
CA GLN A 96 9.97 7.79 4.77
C GLN A 96 10.02 7.92 6.29
N GLU A 97 9.52 9.03 6.83
CA GLU A 97 9.42 9.24 8.27
C GLU A 97 8.53 8.19 8.94
N ARG A 98 7.38 7.91 8.36
CA ARG A 98 6.46 6.88 8.86
C ARG A 98 7.09 5.50 8.88
N ARG A 99 7.83 5.15 7.84
CA ARG A 99 8.55 3.87 7.79
C ARG A 99 9.62 3.78 8.85
N ALA A 100 10.36 4.86 9.07
CA ALA A 100 11.37 4.91 10.12
C ALA A 100 10.75 4.73 11.52
N ILE A 101 9.63 5.40 11.78
CA ILE A 101 8.88 5.25 13.04
C ILE A 101 8.37 3.82 13.20
N GLU A 102 7.81 3.24 12.14
CA GLU A 102 7.31 1.88 12.17
C GLU A 102 8.42 0.86 12.44
N GLN A 103 9.57 1.06 11.83
CA GLN A 103 10.73 0.21 12.07
C GLN A 103 11.20 0.29 13.51
N LEU A 104 11.30 1.49 14.08
CA LEU A 104 11.62 1.69 15.49
C LEU A 104 10.58 1.04 16.39
N ARG A 105 9.30 1.19 16.06
CA ARG A 105 8.22 0.55 16.81
C ARG A 105 8.35 -0.97 16.84
N LEU A 106 8.72 -1.59 15.74
CA LEU A 106 8.92 -3.03 15.67
C LEU A 106 10.17 -3.48 16.41
N GLU A 107 11.25 -2.71 16.34
CA GLU A 107 12.47 -3.00 17.11
C GLU A 107 12.25 -2.89 18.61
N MET A 108 11.47 -1.91 19.05
CA MET A 108 11.07 -1.74 20.44
C MET A 108 9.93 -2.67 20.85
N GLY A 109 9.12 -3.11 19.90
CA GLY A 109 7.88 -3.87 20.07
C GLY A 109 8.05 -5.38 20.19
N ARG A 110 9.25 -5.86 20.49
CA ARG A 110 9.42 -7.22 21.02
C ARG A 110 8.80 -7.36 22.42
N VAL A 111 8.24 -6.29 22.94
CA VAL A 111 7.38 -6.21 24.11
C VAL A 111 5.96 -6.05 23.57
N ASP A 112 4.99 -6.86 24.04
CA ASP A 112 3.59 -6.88 23.65
C ASP A 112 2.95 -5.49 23.62
N ILE A 113 3.11 -4.78 22.51
CA ILE A 113 2.33 -3.59 22.21
C ILE A 113 1.26 -4.03 21.23
N PRO A 114 -0.04 -3.85 21.56
CA PRO A 114 -1.09 -4.15 20.60
C PRO A 114 -0.86 -3.38 19.30
N PRO A 115 -1.10 -3.98 18.12
CA PRO A 115 -0.94 -3.28 16.86
C PRO A 115 -1.77 -2.01 16.91
N ALA A 116 -1.10 -0.87 16.69
CA ALA A 116 -1.81 0.37 16.42
C ALA A 116 -2.71 0.15 15.19
N ASP A 117 -3.77 0.95 15.08
CA ASP A 117 -4.75 0.94 13.97
C ASP A 117 -4.06 1.04 12.59
N GLY A 118 -3.42 -0.03 12.17
CA GLY A 118 -2.62 -0.06 10.96
C GLY A 118 -2.73 -1.36 10.19
N GLY A 119 -3.76 -2.14 10.46
CA GLY A 119 -4.10 -3.29 9.66
C GLY A 119 -4.49 -2.87 8.24
N LEU A 120 -4.16 -3.69 7.25
CA LEU A 120 -4.64 -3.48 5.90
C LEU A 120 -6.15 -3.71 5.84
N GLU A 121 -6.89 -2.70 5.39
CA GLU A 121 -8.28 -2.90 4.99
C GLU A 121 -8.30 -3.57 3.62
N VAL A 122 -8.96 -4.73 3.54
CA VAL A 122 -9.12 -5.47 2.29
C VAL A 122 -10.34 -4.93 1.54
N ILE A 123 -10.10 -4.60 0.30
CA ILE A 123 -11.18 -4.18 -0.62
C ILE A 123 -11.92 -5.41 -1.15
#